data_ebff4ad826f06a4f676942673ff9c32f
#
_entry.id   ebff4ad826f06a4f676942673ff9c32f
#
_cell.length_a   1.000
_cell.length_b   1.000
_cell.length_c   1.000
_cell.angle_alpha   90.00
_cell.angle_beta   90.00
_cell.angle_gamma   90.00
#
_symmetry.space_group_name_H-M   'P 1'
#
loop_
_entity.id
_entity.type
_entity.pdbx_description
1 polymer ?
#
loop_
_entity_poly.entity_id
_entity_poly.type
_entity_poly.pdbx_seq_one_letter_code
_entity_poly.pdbx_strand_id
1 'polypeptide(L)'
;MELGSSFGRCDPHPQDTAVTMRRKAGFTLIELVVVILIGSILVGVALSSFQNAQAAMAARGAKTMYATLHQRARARAIELGETVLFIVDTQGDSAFMLSNGAVSDVTRFRSELNVDLRASPTAFLICMTPRGYADPSCPAFAFSTSNSPIRLEFWLNADSSSVLILPMGQLVGM
;
A
#
# COMPACT_ATOMS: atom_id res chain seq x y z
N MET A 1 -54.44 72.97 39.35
CA MET A 1 -54.02 71.64 38.93
C MET A 1 -53.25 71.83 37.66
N GLU A 2 -51.91 71.99 37.77
CA GLU A 2 -51.05 72.26 36.61
C GLU A 2 -50.25 71.04 36.27
N LEU A 3 -50.30 70.61 35.02
CA LEU A 3 -49.54 69.56 34.43
C LEU A 3 -48.27 70.14 33.84
N GLY A 4 -47.12 69.91 34.55
CA GLY A 4 -45.83 70.30 34.05
C GLY A 4 -45.32 69.29 33.02
N SER A 5 -45.22 69.72 31.77
CA SER A 5 -44.62 68.99 30.65
C SER A 5 -43.09 69.25 30.64
N SER A 6 -42.28 68.26 30.99
CA SER A 6 -40.84 68.36 30.86
C SER A 6 -40.42 67.69 29.53
N PHE A 7 -40.06 68.51 28.55
CA PHE A 7 -39.47 68.13 27.30
C PHE A 7 -37.95 67.81 27.52
N GLY A 8 -37.58 66.55 27.52
CA GLY A 8 -36.21 66.16 27.48
C GLY A 8 -35.60 66.37 26.08
N ARG A 9 -34.57 67.20 26.04
CA ARG A 9 -33.78 67.49 24.82
C ARG A 9 -32.84 66.31 24.56
N CYS A 10 -33.06 65.63 23.41
CA CYS A 10 -32.13 64.63 22.91
C CYS A 10 -30.97 65.35 22.20
N ASP A 11 -29.80 65.35 22.78
CA ASP A 11 -28.55 65.74 22.12
C ASP A 11 -28.09 64.64 21.19
N PRO A 12 -27.90 64.91 19.92
CA PRO A 12 -27.23 63.92 19.04
C PRO A 12 -25.72 63.95 19.28
N HIS A 13 -25.21 62.93 19.95
CA HIS A 13 -23.79 62.74 20.08
C HIS A 13 -23.25 62.18 18.74
N PRO A 14 -22.37 62.90 18.02
CA PRO A 14 -21.72 62.34 16.83
C PRO A 14 -20.69 61.33 17.28
N GLN A 15 -21.02 60.04 17.15
CA GLN A 15 -20.04 58.97 17.23
C GLN A 15 -19.22 58.96 15.94
N ASP A 16 -18.12 59.67 15.93
CA ASP A 16 -17.07 59.53 14.93
C ASP A 16 -16.45 58.13 15.06
N THR A 17 -17.11 57.14 14.45
CA THR A 17 -16.48 55.84 14.19
C THR A 17 -15.45 56.05 13.10
N ALA A 18 -14.23 56.38 13.52
CA ALA A 18 -13.06 56.35 12.67
C ALA A 18 -12.84 54.89 12.24
N VAL A 19 -13.38 54.56 11.08
CA VAL A 19 -13.09 53.28 10.41
C VAL A 19 -11.59 53.30 10.05
N THR A 20 -10.79 52.75 10.92
CA THR A 20 -9.37 52.55 10.67
C THR A 20 -9.27 51.56 9.52
N MET A 21 -9.15 52.03 8.29
CA MET A 21 -8.82 51.22 7.13
C MET A 21 -7.43 50.61 7.38
N ARG A 22 -7.42 49.38 7.86
CA ARG A 22 -6.23 48.55 7.98
C ARG A 22 -5.66 48.39 6.58
N ARG A 23 -4.62 49.15 6.24
CA ARG A 23 -3.90 49.04 4.98
C ARG A 23 -3.46 47.55 4.87
N LYS A 24 -4.06 46.84 3.92
CA LYS A 24 -3.59 45.52 3.54
C LYS A 24 -2.20 45.72 2.96
N ALA A 25 -1.17 45.31 3.72
CA ALA A 25 0.19 45.28 3.21
C ALA A 25 0.21 44.30 2.02
N GLY A 26 0.49 44.79 0.84
CA GLY A 26 0.71 43.94 -0.34
C GLY A 26 2.08 43.24 -0.23
N PHE A 27 2.17 42.02 -0.72
CA PHE A 27 3.43 41.32 -0.82
C PHE A 27 4.38 42.04 -1.77
N THR A 28 5.65 42.13 -1.42
CA THR A 28 6.68 42.64 -2.32
C THR A 28 7.05 41.59 -3.36
N LEU A 29 7.46 42.01 -4.55
CA LEU A 29 7.88 41.09 -5.60
C LEU A 29 9.04 40.20 -5.15
N ILE A 30 9.97 40.77 -4.37
CA ILE A 30 11.12 40.00 -3.83
C ILE A 30 10.68 38.91 -2.84
N GLU A 31 9.67 39.20 -2.00
CA GLU A 31 9.16 38.22 -1.04
C GLU A 31 8.53 37.00 -1.76
N LEU A 32 7.80 37.25 -2.86
CA LEU A 32 7.23 36.18 -3.68
C LEU A 32 8.33 35.33 -4.35
N VAL A 33 9.40 35.94 -4.87
CA VAL A 33 10.52 35.22 -5.46
C VAL A 33 11.22 34.34 -4.43
N VAL A 34 11.46 34.88 -3.22
CA VAL A 34 12.11 34.11 -2.14
C VAL A 34 11.26 32.94 -1.71
N VAL A 35 9.95 33.11 -1.58
CA VAL A 35 9.02 32.01 -1.21
C VAL A 35 9.01 30.91 -2.26
N ILE A 36 8.97 31.26 -3.56
CA ILE A 36 9.03 30.24 -4.63
C ILE A 36 10.36 29.48 -4.61
N LEU A 37 11.47 30.18 -4.36
CA LEU A 37 12.81 29.58 -4.32
C LEU A 37 12.92 28.59 -3.16
N ILE A 38 12.50 28.97 -1.96
CA ILE A 38 12.49 28.07 -0.81
C ILE A 38 11.51 26.90 -1.05
N GLY A 39 10.31 27.19 -1.57
CA GLY A 39 9.31 26.18 -1.89
C GLY A 39 9.83 25.12 -2.88
N SER A 40 10.56 25.53 -3.92
CA SER A 40 11.14 24.60 -4.91
C SER A 40 12.15 23.63 -4.31
N ILE A 41 12.97 24.09 -3.38
CA ILE A 41 13.95 23.25 -2.67
C ILE A 41 13.22 22.23 -1.78
N LEU A 42 12.23 22.67 -1.02
CA LEU A 42 11.45 21.78 -0.14
C LEU A 42 10.69 20.70 -0.92
N VAL A 43 10.10 21.06 -2.05
CA VAL A 43 9.40 20.10 -2.93
C VAL A 43 10.37 19.05 -3.47
N GLY A 44 11.59 19.43 -3.86
CA GLY A 44 12.60 18.49 -4.35
C GLY A 44 12.95 17.40 -3.31
N VAL A 45 13.14 17.78 -2.06
CA VAL A 45 13.43 16.84 -0.96
C VAL A 45 12.21 15.98 -0.64
N ALA A 46 10.99 16.56 -0.62
CA ALA A 46 9.77 15.84 -0.32
C ALA A 46 9.45 14.75 -1.35
N LEU A 47 9.69 15.01 -2.65
CA LEU A 47 9.43 14.06 -3.72
C LEU A 47 10.26 12.77 -3.59
N SER A 48 11.55 12.87 -3.28
CA SER A 48 12.41 11.70 -3.13
C SER A 48 11.98 10.82 -1.94
N SER A 49 11.65 11.43 -0.81
CA SER A 49 11.14 10.71 0.37
C SER A 49 9.81 10.01 0.09
N PHE A 50 8.94 10.65 -0.70
CA PHE A 50 7.64 10.10 -1.07
C PHE A 50 7.77 8.88 -1.99
N GLN A 51 8.69 8.92 -2.97
CA GLN A 51 8.95 7.79 -3.86
C GLN A 51 9.45 6.55 -3.10
N ASN A 52 10.36 6.73 -2.16
CA ASN A 52 10.86 5.64 -1.32
C ASN A 52 9.75 5.06 -0.44
N ALA A 53 8.91 5.91 0.17
CA ALA A 53 7.77 5.45 0.95
C ALA A 53 6.76 4.65 0.10
N GLN A 54 6.48 5.08 -1.12
CA GLN A 54 5.63 4.34 -2.06
C GLN A 54 6.22 2.98 -2.43
N ALA A 55 7.52 2.89 -2.70
CA ALA A 55 8.19 1.64 -3.02
C ALA A 55 8.08 0.63 -1.86
N ALA A 56 8.34 1.08 -0.63
CA ALA A 56 8.20 0.25 0.56
C ALA A 56 6.76 -0.23 0.79
N MET A 57 5.77 0.63 0.53
CA MET A 57 4.34 0.26 0.62
C MET A 57 3.95 -0.76 -0.45
N ALA A 58 4.41 -0.59 -1.70
CA ALA A 58 4.13 -1.52 -2.79
C ALA A 58 4.72 -2.91 -2.52
N ALA A 59 5.97 -3.00 -2.05
CA ALA A 59 6.59 -4.27 -1.69
C ALA A 59 5.85 -5.00 -0.56
N ARG A 60 5.39 -4.26 0.47
CA ARG A 60 4.57 -4.81 1.55
C ARG A 60 3.17 -5.21 1.06
N GLY A 61 2.57 -4.42 0.18
CA GLY A 61 1.29 -4.71 -0.45
C GLY A 61 1.35 -6.01 -1.26
N ALA A 62 2.40 -6.19 -2.07
CA ALA A 62 2.64 -7.41 -2.84
C ALA A 62 2.76 -8.65 -1.93
N LYS A 63 3.50 -8.54 -0.83
CA LYS A 63 3.60 -9.60 0.18
C LYS A 63 2.24 -9.96 0.78
N THR A 64 1.43 -8.98 1.15
CA THR A 64 0.08 -9.21 1.71
C THR A 64 -0.83 -9.85 0.66
N MET A 65 -0.75 -9.40 -0.59
CA MET A 65 -1.49 -9.98 -1.72
C MET A 65 -1.11 -11.43 -1.95
N TYR A 66 0.19 -11.75 -1.94
CA TYR A 66 0.68 -13.12 -2.01
C TYR A 66 0.11 -13.99 -0.88
N ALA A 67 0.17 -13.50 0.36
CA ALA A 67 -0.37 -14.22 1.52
C ALA A 67 -1.89 -14.47 1.38
N THR A 68 -2.63 -13.52 0.85
CA THR A 68 -4.07 -13.67 0.58
C THR A 68 -4.33 -14.73 -0.49
N LEU A 69 -3.58 -14.73 -1.58
CA LEU A 69 -3.68 -15.76 -2.63
C LEU A 69 -3.35 -17.15 -2.09
N HIS A 70 -2.30 -17.26 -1.32
CA HIS A 70 -1.91 -18.50 -0.67
C HIS A 70 -3.02 -19.04 0.26
N GLN A 71 -3.65 -18.17 1.06
CA GLN A 71 -4.79 -18.55 1.90
C GLN A 71 -6.03 -18.93 1.08
N ARG A 72 -6.26 -18.25 -0.05
CA ARG A 72 -7.34 -18.63 -1.00
C ARG A 72 -7.10 -20.00 -1.61
N ALA A 73 -5.87 -20.31 -2.01
CA ALA A 73 -5.52 -21.63 -2.53
C ALA A 73 -5.81 -22.74 -1.50
N ARG A 74 -5.45 -22.48 -0.25
CA ARG A 74 -5.75 -23.37 0.88
C ARG A 74 -7.26 -23.54 1.10
N ALA A 75 -8.01 -22.44 1.16
CA ALA A 75 -9.45 -22.48 1.32
C ALA A 75 -10.13 -23.21 0.16
N ARG A 76 -9.68 -22.96 -1.07
CA ARG A 76 -10.20 -23.63 -2.28
C ARG A 76 -9.99 -25.13 -2.25
N ALA A 77 -8.82 -25.60 -1.80
CA ALA A 77 -8.55 -27.02 -1.65
C ALA A 77 -9.50 -27.69 -0.64
N ILE A 78 -9.79 -27.02 0.47
CA ILE A 78 -10.72 -27.50 1.48
C ILE A 78 -12.16 -27.54 0.95
N GLU A 79 -12.60 -26.47 0.27
CA GLU A 79 -13.95 -26.36 -0.30
C GLU A 79 -14.25 -27.42 -1.37
N LEU A 80 -13.30 -27.65 -2.26
CA LEU A 80 -13.44 -28.61 -3.35
C LEU A 80 -13.22 -30.05 -2.90
N GLY A 81 -12.57 -30.27 -1.75
CA GLY A 81 -12.15 -31.60 -1.34
C GLY A 81 -11.05 -32.20 -2.23
N GLU A 82 -10.34 -31.37 -3.01
CA GLU A 82 -9.35 -31.77 -3.99
C GLU A 82 -8.03 -31.01 -3.78
N THR A 83 -6.95 -31.55 -4.37
CA THR A 83 -5.65 -30.86 -4.33
C THR A 83 -5.66 -29.67 -5.29
N VAL A 84 -5.34 -28.50 -4.77
CA VAL A 84 -5.14 -27.28 -5.56
C VAL A 84 -3.65 -26.98 -5.66
N LEU A 85 -3.17 -26.77 -6.88
CA LEU A 85 -1.78 -26.43 -7.15
C LEU A 85 -1.65 -24.89 -7.12
N PHE A 86 -0.84 -24.38 -6.20
CA PHE A 86 -0.50 -22.96 -6.14
C PHE A 86 0.88 -22.77 -6.75
N ILE A 87 0.95 -22.11 -7.89
CA ILE A 87 2.15 -21.96 -8.71
C ILE A 87 2.67 -20.53 -8.57
N VAL A 88 3.96 -20.40 -8.34
CA VAL A 88 4.68 -19.12 -8.28
C VAL A 88 5.78 -19.16 -9.33
N ASP A 89 5.73 -18.22 -10.26
CA ASP A 89 6.73 -17.99 -11.29
C ASP A 89 7.38 -16.63 -11.11
N THR A 90 8.63 -16.61 -10.67
CA THR A 90 9.38 -15.36 -10.47
C THR A 90 9.96 -14.80 -11.76
N GLN A 91 9.98 -15.57 -12.86
CA GLN A 91 10.40 -15.03 -14.17
C GLN A 91 9.26 -14.22 -14.81
N GLY A 92 8.02 -14.69 -14.64
CA GLY A 92 6.82 -13.97 -15.06
C GLY A 92 6.24 -13.04 -14.01
N ASP A 93 6.88 -12.89 -12.83
CA ASP A 93 6.40 -12.11 -11.69
C ASP A 93 4.93 -12.39 -11.38
N SER A 94 4.55 -13.66 -11.36
CA SER A 94 3.16 -14.08 -11.24
C SER A 94 2.96 -15.22 -10.26
N ALA A 95 1.75 -15.26 -9.68
CA ALA A 95 1.26 -16.40 -8.93
C ALA A 95 -0.18 -16.72 -9.35
N PHE A 96 -0.50 -18.00 -9.45
CA PHE A 96 -1.82 -18.45 -9.86
C PHE A 96 -2.17 -19.82 -9.29
N MET A 97 -3.44 -20.15 -9.30
CA MET A 97 -3.96 -21.44 -8.86
C MET A 97 -4.37 -22.31 -10.04
N LEU A 98 -4.11 -23.60 -9.93
CA LEU A 98 -4.56 -24.61 -10.90
C LEU A 98 -5.37 -25.67 -10.13
N SER A 99 -6.63 -25.86 -10.54
CA SER A 99 -7.55 -26.87 -10.02
C SER A 99 -8.23 -27.58 -11.17
N ASN A 100 -8.20 -28.90 -11.21
CA ASN A 100 -8.80 -29.71 -12.29
C ASN A 100 -8.39 -29.28 -13.71
N GLY A 101 -7.14 -28.85 -13.88
CA GLY A 101 -6.63 -28.35 -15.16
C GLY A 101 -7.10 -26.93 -15.54
N ALA A 102 -7.90 -26.29 -14.70
CA ALA A 102 -8.34 -24.90 -14.90
C ALA A 102 -7.47 -23.93 -14.07
N VAL A 103 -6.97 -22.89 -14.73
CA VAL A 103 -6.22 -21.81 -14.10
C VAL A 103 -7.20 -20.79 -13.54
N SER A 104 -6.99 -20.39 -12.28
CA SER A 104 -7.78 -19.36 -11.62
C SER A 104 -6.90 -18.43 -10.78
N ASP A 105 -7.47 -17.28 -10.39
CA ASP A 105 -6.83 -16.30 -9.50
C ASP A 105 -5.39 -15.93 -9.90
N VAL A 106 -5.21 -15.59 -11.18
CA VAL A 106 -3.90 -15.15 -11.70
C VAL A 106 -3.62 -13.73 -11.22
N THR A 107 -2.51 -13.56 -10.54
CA THR A 107 -1.99 -12.25 -10.12
C THR A 107 -0.62 -12.01 -10.75
N ARG A 108 -0.47 -10.87 -11.41
CA ARG A 108 0.80 -10.43 -12.02
C ARG A 108 1.35 -9.24 -11.24
N PHE A 109 2.31 -9.50 -10.35
CA PHE A 109 2.87 -8.51 -9.44
C PHE A 109 3.56 -7.35 -10.15
N ARG A 110 4.24 -7.62 -11.28
CA ARG A 110 4.88 -6.57 -12.08
C ARG A 110 3.87 -5.63 -12.73
N SER A 111 2.81 -6.15 -13.34
CA SER A 111 1.83 -5.31 -14.04
C SER A 111 0.85 -4.59 -13.09
N GLU A 112 0.55 -5.18 -11.94
CA GLU A 112 -0.44 -4.64 -10.99
C GLU A 112 0.19 -3.74 -9.93
N LEU A 113 1.39 -4.08 -9.45
CA LEU A 113 2.05 -3.40 -8.33
C LEU A 113 3.44 -2.87 -8.68
N ASN A 114 3.92 -3.11 -9.91
CA ASN A 114 5.28 -2.80 -10.37
C ASN A 114 6.37 -3.46 -9.50
N VAL A 115 6.11 -4.66 -8.97
CA VAL A 115 6.97 -5.39 -8.04
C VAL A 115 7.54 -6.62 -8.72
N ASP A 116 8.85 -6.81 -8.60
CA ASP A 116 9.56 -7.99 -9.08
C ASP A 116 9.58 -9.07 -7.99
N LEU A 117 9.35 -10.32 -8.41
CA LEU A 117 9.46 -11.47 -7.52
C LEU A 117 10.85 -12.10 -7.63
N ARG A 118 11.44 -12.47 -6.51
CA ARG A 118 12.70 -13.22 -6.48
C ARG A 118 12.60 -14.38 -5.51
N ALA A 119 12.98 -15.55 -5.98
CA ALA A 119 13.10 -16.75 -5.14
C ALA A 119 14.15 -17.71 -5.71
N SER A 120 14.59 -18.63 -4.91
CA SER A 120 15.37 -19.78 -5.33
C SER A 120 14.68 -21.05 -4.83
N PRO A 121 14.14 -21.87 -5.74
CA PRO A 121 14.17 -21.81 -7.21
C PRO A 121 13.28 -20.70 -7.81
N THR A 122 13.53 -20.37 -9.09
CA THR A 122 12.82 -19.29 -9.81
C THR A 122 11.35 -19.60 -10.12
N ALA A 123 10.97 -20.86 -10.09
CA ALA A 123 9.57 -21.29 -10.15
C ALA A 123 9.36 -22.42 -9.16
N PHE A 124 8.26 -22.38 -8.45
CA PHE A 124 7.90 -23.42 -7.50
C PHE A 124 6.38 -23.57 -7.41
N LEU A 125 5.98 -24.73 -6.95
CA LEU A 125 4.60 -25.16 -6.88
C LEU A 125 4.30 -25.61 -5.47
N ILE A 126 3.18 -25.23 -4.89
CA ILE A 126 2.67 -25.67 -3.59
C ILE A 126 1.38 -26.46 -3.79
N CYS A 127 1.38 -27.75 -3.44
CA CYS A 127 0.20 -28.59 -3.48
C CYS A 127 -0.60 -28.45 -2.21
N MET A 128 -1.67 -27.69 -2.26
CA MET A 128 -2.61 -27.54 -1.15
C MET A 128 -3.55 -28.72 -1.10
N THR A 129 -3.49 -29.50 -0.02
CA THR A 129 -4.38 -30.64 0.19
C THR A 129 -5.75 -30.23 0.71
N PRO A 130 -6.77 -31.09 0.56
CA PRO A 130 -8.11 -30.88 1.16
C PRO A 130 -8.08 -30.72 2.68
N ARG A 131 -7.01 -31.14 3.34
CA ARG A 131 -6.83 -30.95 4.80
C ARG A 131 -6.26 -29.59 5.15
N GLY A 132 -5.93 -28.75 4.15
CA GLY A 132 -5.46 -27.38 4.34
C GLY A 132 -3.98 -27.25 4.71
N TYR A 133 -3.14 -28.18 4.35
CA TYR A 133 -1.68 -28.07 4.45
C TYR A 133 -1.03 -28.40 3.09
N ALA A 134 0.21 -27.98 2.91
CA ALA A 134 0.95 -28.33 1.71
C ALA A 134 1.48 -29.78 1.80
N ASP A 135 1.40 -30.51 0.70
CA ASP A 135 1.97 -31.84 0.59
C ASP A 135 3.40 -31.76 0.02
N PRO A 136 4.44 -32.03 0.83
CA PRO A 136 5.81 -31.98 0.38
C PRO A 136 6.19 -33.14 -0.56
N SER A 137 5.34 -34.17 -0.67
CA SER A 137 5.55 -35.32 -1.57
C SER A 137 5.01 -35.11 -2.97
N CYS A 138 4.40 -33.97 -3.24
CA CYS A 138 3.88 -33.61 -4.55
C CYS A 138 4.98 -33.56 -5.61
N PRO A 139 4.85 -34.32 -6.74
CA PRO A 139 5.98 -34.65 -7.62
C PRO A 139 6.58 -33.49 -8.42
N ALA A 140 6.05 -32.29 -8.34
CA ALA A 140 6.59 -31.11 -9.03
C ALA A 140 7.12 -30.05 -8.06
N PHE A 141 7.58 -30.45 -6.87
CA PHE A 141 7.75 -29.55 -5.74
C PHE A 141 9.20 -29.20 -5.41
N ALA A 142 9.49 -27.94 -5.25
CA ALA A 142 10.77 -27.45 -4.76
C ALA A 142 11.10 -27.99 -3.34
N PHE A 143 10.09 -28.32 -2.55
CA PHE A 143 10.26 -28.85 -1.20
C PHE A 143 10.67 -30.33 -1.15
N SER A 144 10.35 -31.10 -2.19
CA SER A 144 10.65 -32.55 -2.21
C SER A 144 12.15 -32.88 -2.25
N THR A 145 12.95 -31.94 -2.74
CA THR A 145 14.39 -32.19 -2.91
C THR A 145 15.27 -31.72 -1.76
N SER A 146 14.82 -30.75 -0.97
CA SER A 146 15.69 -30.11 0.04
C SER A 146 15.12 -30.03 1.44
N ASN A 147 13.82 -30.22 1.64
CA ASN A 147 13.13 -29.97 2.91
C ASN A 147 13.48 -28.59 3.52
N SER A 148 13.92 -27.67 2.67
CA SER A 148 14.38 -26.34 3.05
C SER A 148 13.28 -25.31 2.80
N PRO A 149 13.16 -24.32 3.68
CA PRO A 149 12.20 -23.22 3.47
C PRO A 149 12.57 -22.43 2.21
N ILE A 150 11.56 -21.98 1.46
CA ILE A 150 11.73 -21.07 0.32
C ILE A 150 11.54 -19.64 0.81
N ARG A 151 12.50 -18.78 0.52
CA ARG A 151 12.37 -17.34 0.71
C ARG A 151 11.88 -16.74 -0.60
N LEU A 152 10.70 -16.10 -0.54
CA LEU A 152 10.16 -15.28 -1.61
C LEU A 152 10.32 -13.81 -1.25
N GLU A 153 10.92 -13.04 -2.14
CA GLU A 153 11.21 -11.62 -1.98
C GLU A 153 10.43 -10.81 -3.01
N PHE A 154 9.92 -9.67 -2.56
CA PHE A 154 9.15 -8.69 -3.34
C PHE A 154 9.97 -7.42 -3.44
N TRP A 155 10.44 -7.09 -4.63
CA TRP A 155 11.37 -5.99 -4.87
C TRP A 155 10.73 -4.87 -5.66
N LEU A 156 10.93 -3.62 -5.19
CA LEU A 156 10.65 -2.43 -5.96
C LEU A 156 11.75 -1.40 -5.70
N ASN A 157 12.54 -1.08 -6.73
CA ASN A 157 13.73 -0.24 -6.65
C ASN A 157 14.74 -0.78 -5.60
N ALA A 158 15.02 0.02 -4.55
CA ALA A 158 15.92 -0.35 -3.45
C ALA A 158 15.20 -1.03 -2.27
N ASP A 159 13.87 -1.01 -2.25
CA ASP A 159 13.08 -1.58 -1.16
C ASP A 159 12.66 -3.01 -1.46
N SER A 160 12.66 -3.82 -0.42
CA SER A 160 12.20 -5.20 -0.51
C SER A 160 11.41 -5.64 0.71
N SER A 161 10.54 -6.60 0.50
CA SER A 161 9.84 -7.32 1.56
C SER A 161 9.96 -8.81 1.30
N SER A 162 10.05 -9.64 2.32
CA SER A 162 10.20 -11.08 2.14
C SER A 162 9.22 -11.89 2.98
N VAL A 163 8.90 -13.07 2.51
CA VAL A 163 8.16 -14.10 3.24
C VAL A 163 8.91 -15.42 3.13
N LEU A 164 8.94 -16.17 4.21
CA LEU A 164 9.50 -17.51 4.27
C LEU A 164 8.36 -18.53 4.19
N ILE A 165 8.45 -19.44 3.25
CA ILE A 165 7.49 -20.51 3.01
C ILE A 165 8.08 -21.79 3.57
N LEU A 166 7.46 -22.35 4.58
CA LEU A 166 7.89 -23.61 5.19
C LEU A 166 7.37 -24.82 4.40
N PRO A 167 7.99 -26.02 4.54
CA PRO A 167 7.62 -27.21 3.79
C PRO A 167 6.13 -27.62 3.91
N MET A 168 5.51 -27.34 5.05
CA MET A 168 4.08 -27.59 5.27
C MET A 168 3.16 -26.49 4.72
N GLY A 169 3.70 -25.55 3.94
CA GLY A 169 2.96 -24.43 3.38
C GLY A 169 2.61 -23.32 4.38
N GLN A 170 3.30 -23.24 5.50
CA GLN A 170 3.15 -22.14 6.45
C GLN A 170 3.96 -20.94 5.98
N LEU A 171 3.40 -19.72 6.14
CA LEU A 171 4.07 -18.47 5.85
C LEU A 171 4.60 -17.86 7.15
N VAL A 172 5.88 -17.47 7.16
CA VAL A 172 6.54 -16.83 8.31
C VAL A 172 7.12 -15.50 7.89
N GLY A 173 7.07 -14.51 8.78
CA GLY A 173 7.59 -13.16 8.51
C GLY A 173 6.55 -12.21 7.92
N MET A 174 5.27 -12.48 8.19
CA MET A 174 4.19 -11.54 7.85
C MET A 174 4.09 -10.38 8.83
#